data_22754ffe1400da52480b5ca3c143ba58
#
_entry.id   22754ffe1400da52480b5ca3c143ba58
#
_cell.length_a   1.000
_cell.length_b   1.000
_cell.length_c   1.000
_cell.angle_alpha   90.00
_cell.angle_beta   90.00
_cell.angle_gamma   90.00
#
_symmetry.space_group_name_H-M   'P 1'
#
loop_
_entity.id
_entity.type
_entity.pdbx_description
1 polymer ?
#
loop_
_entity_poly.entity_id
_entity_poly.type
_entity_poly.pdbx_seq_one_letter_code
_entity_poly.pdbx_strand_id
1 'polypeptide(L)'
;MKRAGRMTKAGKSITAGLQDALAYVQGDTSRGHAQVVQVPVEVDVKAIRKRLGLTQAAFAQRYGFELSSIRNWEQGRRQPEGPARVLLLVINKEPEAVQRALAG
;
A
#
# COMPACT_ATOMS: atom_id res chain seq x y z
N MET A 1 19.06 -1.22 14.64
CA MET A 1 18.96 -1.00 14.17
C MET A 1 19.15 -0.49 13.83
N LYS A 2 19.18 -0.34 13.84
CA LYS A 2 19.17 0.26 13.53
C LYS A 2 18.87 0.55 12.71
N ARG A 3 18.45 0.80 12.46
CA ARG A 3 17.88 1.16 11.64
C ARG A 3 18.42 1.77 10.79
N ALA A 4 18.58 1.74 10.38
CA ALA A 4 19.17 2.20 9.67
C ALA A 4 19.14 3.21 8.93
N GLY A 5 19.20 3.43 8.42
CA GLY A 5 19.33 4.26 7.68
C GLY A 5 18.81 5.13 7.48
N ARG A 6 18.91 5.63 7.24
CA ARG A 6 18.29 6.41 7.37
C ARG A 6 18.11 7.32 6.34
N MET A 7 17.17 7.45 5.78
CA MET A 7 16.70 8.38 4.94
C MET A 7 16.53 9.66 5.61
N THR A 8 15.99 10.68 5.03
CA THR A 8 15.66 11.89 5.71
C THR A 8 14.74 11.57 6.84
N LYS A 9 14.71 12.40 7.84
CA LYS A 9 13.89 12.10 8.97
C LYS A 9 12.44 12.01 8.62
N ALA A 10 11.92 12.96 7.87
CA ALA A 10 10.51 12.95 7.56
C ALA A 10 10.12 11.77 6.68
N GLY A 11 10.86 11.59 5.60
CA GLY A 11 10.53 10.52 4.70
C GLY A 11 10.72 9.17 5.34
N LYS A 12 11.75 9.06 6.14
CA LYS A 12 12.01 7.82 6.83
C LYS A 12 10.93 7.49 7.83
N SER A 13 10.43 8.47 8.54
CA SER A 13 9.40 8.21 9.53
C SER A 13 8.14 7.66 8.91
N ILE A 14 7.73 8.23 7.80
CA ILE A 14 6.52 7.78 7.14
C ILE A 14 6.70 6.37 6.60
N THR A 15 7.82 6.13 5.93
CA THR A 15 8.06 4.82 5.35
C THR A 15 8.24 3.76 6.42
N ALA A 16 8.99 4.08 7.45
CA ALA A 16 9.23 3.12 8.52
C ALA A 16 7.93 2.81 9.25
N GLY A 17 7.10 3.82 9.47
CA GLY A 17 5.82 3.59 10.12
C GLY A 17 4.94 2.63 9.35
N LEU A 18 4.90 2.78 8.04
CA LEU A 18 4.12 1.86 7.22
C LEU A 18 4.70 0.47 7.26
N GLN A 19 6.02 0.35 7.19
CA GLN A 19 6.65 -0.95 7.23
C GLN A 19 6.43 -1.64 8.55
N ASP A 20 6.50 -0.89 9.64
CA ASP A 20 6.25 -1.45 10.96
C ASP A 20 4.81 -1.93 11.08
N ALA A 21 3.89 -1.15 10.57
CA ALA A 21 2.49 -1.53 10.62
C ALA A 21 2.25 -2.82 9.85
N LEU A 22 2.87 -2.95 8.69
CA LEU A 22 2.71 -4.15 7.89
C LEU A 22 3.31 -5.36 8.59
N ALA A 23 4.48 -5.20 9.17
CA ALA A 23 5.11 -6.29 9.88
C ALA A 23 4.25 -6.75 11.04
N TYR A 24 3.68 -5.80 11.75
CA TYR A 24 2.82 -6.13 12.87
C TYR A 24 1.58 -6.89 12.42
N VAL A 25 0.96 -6.41 11.34
CA VAL A 25 -0.22 -7.07 10.79
C VAL A 25 0.10 -8.49 10.35
N GLN A 26 1.29 -8.69 9.84
CA GLN A 26 1.71 -10.00 9.38
C GLN A 26 2.10 -10.93 10.52
N GLY A 27 2.04 -10.44 11.74
CA GLY A 27 2.34 -11.26 12.87
C GLY A 27 3.80 -11.32 13.26
N ASP A 28 4.59 -10.46 12.68
CA ASP A 28 6.01 -10.44 12.99
C ASP A 28 6.22 -9.63 14.25
N THR A 29 6.23 -10.30 15.36
CA THR A 29 6.49 -9.64 16.62
C THR A 29 7.91 -9.78 17.06
N SER A 30 8.72 -10.45 16.29
CA SER A 30 10.05 -10.71 16.70
C SER A 30 10.92 -9.62 16.17
N ARG A 31 10.92 -8.55 16.83
CA ARG A 31 11.64 -7.39 16.35
C ARG A 31 13.12 -7.62 16.25
N GLY A 32 13.56 -8.69 16.80
CA GLY A 32 14.97 -8.96 16.82
C GLY A 32 15.53 -9.22 15.46
N HIS A 33 14.74 -9.77 14.56
CA HIS A 33 15.26 -9.92 13.26
C HIS A 33 14.41 -9.20 12.34
N ALA A 34 15.02 -8.54 11.52
CA ALA A 34 14.40 -7.73 10.56
C ALA A 34 13.65 -8.61 9.62
N GLN A 35 12.40 -8.35 9.55
CA GLN A 35 11.57 -8.94 8.55
C GLN A 35 11.55 -7.98 7.39
N VAL A 36 12.05 -8.37 6.27
CA VAL A 36 12.06 -7.51 5.10
C VAL A 36 10.67 -7.48 4.49
N VAL A 37 10.13 -6.29 4.37
CA VAL A 37 8.83 -6.13 3.73
C VAL A 37 9.04 -6.13 2.23
N GLN A 38 8.35 -7.01 1.55
CA GLN A 38 8.47 -7.12 0.11
C GLN A 38 7.36 -6.32 -0.55
N VAL A 39 7.73 -5.18 -1.11
CA VAL A 39 6.78 -4.35 -1.83
C VAL A 39 7.14 -4.38 -3.29
N PRO A 40 6.25 -4.87 -4.15
CA PRO A 40 6.58 -4.96 -5.57
C PRO A 40 6.89 -3.59 -6.16
N VAL A 41 7.80 -3.58 -7.12
CA VAL A 41 8.11 -2.35 -7.83
C VAL A 41 6.91 -1.91 -8.66
N GLU A 42 6.23 -2.88 -9.25
CA GLU A 42 5.06 -2.61 -10.06
C GLU A 42 3.85 -3.29 -9.47
N VAL A 43 2.72 -2.60 -9.53
CA VAL A 43 1.47 -3.14 -9.05
C VAL A 43 0.46 -2.99 -10.17
N ASP A 44 -0.24 -4.07 -10.47
CA ASP A 44 -1.25 -4.05 -11.53
C ASP A 44 -2.58 -3.60 -10.93
N VAL A 45 -2.77 -2.29 -10.93
CA VAL A 45 -3.95 -1.69 -10.33
C VAL A 45 -5.23 -2.17 -11.01
N LYS A 46 -5.18 -2.29 -12.33
CA LYS A 46 -6.35 -2.73 -13.07
C LYS A 46 -6.76 -4.14 -12.71
N ALA A 47 -5.78 -5.02 -12.56
CA ALA A 47 -6.07 -6.40 -12.18
C ALA A 47 -6.68 -6.47 -10.80
N ILE A 48 -6.14 -5.72 -9.86
CA ILE A 48 -6.67 -5.69 -8.50
C ILE A 48 -8.12 -5.20 -8.53
N ARG A 49 -8.36 -4.11 -9.22
CA ARG A 49 -9.69 -3.51 -9.30
C ARG A 49 -10.69 -4.47 -9.93
N LYS A 50 -10.29 -5.10 -11.02
CA LYS A 50 -11.22 -6.01 -11.71
C LYS A 50 -11.52 -7.25 -10.89
N ARG A 51 -10.53 -7.74 -10.16
CA ARG A 51 -10.75 -8.88 -9.30
C ARG A 51 -11.78 -8.56 -8.23
N LEU A 52 -11.82 -7.31 -7.78
CA LEU A 52 -12.80 -6.87 -6.79
C LEU A 52 -14.13 -6.48 -7.41
N GLY A 53 -14.22 -6.49 -8.73
CA GLY A 53 -15.49 -6.19 -9.40
C GLY A 53 -15.88 -4.74 -9.38
N LEU A 54 -14.89 -3.83 -9.34
CA LEU A 54 -15.19 -2.42 -9.17
C LEU A 54 -14.82 -1.63 -10.42
N THR A 55 -15.59 -0.58 -10.68
CA THR A 55 -15.22 0.39 -11.69
C THR A 55 -14.08 1.24 -11.16
N GLN A 56 -13.44 2.02 -12.05
CA GLN A 56 -12.40 2.93 -11.63
C GLN A 56 -12.91 3.91 -10.59
N ALA A 57 -14.07 4.49 -10.84
CA ALA A 57 -14.63 5.46 -9.92
C ALA A 57 -14.97 4.82 -8.57
N ALA A 58 -15.56 3.63 -8.60
CA ALA A 58 -15.92 2.96 -7.37
C ALA A 58 -14.69 2.56 -6.57
N PHE A 59 -13.65 2.10 -7.24
CA PHE A 59 -12.42 1.73 -6.58
C PHE A 59 -11.77 2.94 -5.92
N ALA A 60 -11.70 4.05 -6.66
CA ALA A 60 -11.13 5.28 -6.13
C ALA A 60 -11.90 5.74 -4.90
N GLN A 61 -13.21 5.73 -4.98
CA GLN A 61 -14.03 6.19 -3.88
C GLN A 61 -13.92 5.29 -2.67
N ARG A 62 -13.92 3.98 -2.89
CA ARG A 62 -13.92 3.03 -1.79
C ARG A 62 -12.62 3.07 -0.99
N TYR A 63 -11.51 3.28 -1.67
CA TYR A 63 -10.20 3.20 -1.03
C TYR A 63 -9.49 4.55 -0.91
N GLY A 64 -10.19 5.63 -1.25
CA GLY A 64 -9.64 6.95 -0.99
C GLY A 64 -8.61 7.43 -1.98
N PHE A 65 -8.64 6.92 -3.19
CA PHE A 65 -7.72 7.39 -4.24
C PHE A 65 -8.39 8.44 -5.08
N GLU A 66 -7.57 9.27 -5.72
CA GLU A 66 -8.08 10.16 -6.76
C GLU A 66 -8.34 9.35 -8.02
N LEU A 67 -9.47 9.61 -8.66
CA LEU A 67 -9.80 8.90 -9.88
C LEU A 67 -8.73 9.12 -10.96
N SER A 68 -8.20 10.33 -11.04
CA SER A 68 -7.15 10.60 -12.00
C SER A 68 -5.91 9.76 -11.75
N SER A 69 -5.60 9.50 -10.49
CA SER A 69 -4.47 8.64 -10.16
C SER A 69 -4.72 7.21 -10.65
N ILE A 70 -5.91 6.70 -10.41
CA ILE A 70 -6.23 5.35 -10.88
C ILE A 70 -6.07 5.26 -12.38
N ARG A 71 -6.59 6.25 -13.09
CA ARG A 71 -6.49 6.25 -14.54
C ARG A 71 -5.04 6.30 -15.02
N ASN A 72 -4.24 7.15 -14.39
CA ASN A 72 -2.83 7.26 -14.78
C ASN A 72 -2.08 5.96 -14.52
N TRP A 73 -2.35 5.34 -13.39
CA TRP A 73 -1.68 4.09 -13.05
C TRP A 73 -2.08 2.98 -14.02
N GLU A 74 -3.36 2.88 -14.35
CA GLU A 74 -3.83 1.83 -15.23
C GLU A 74 -3.36 2.02 -16.66
N GLN A 75 -3.14 3.27 -17.07
CA GLN A 75 -2.66 3.57 -18.41
C GLN A 75 -1.15 3.61 -18.51
N GLY A 76 -0.47 3.39 -17.41
CA GLY A 76 0.98 3.36 -17.43
C GLY A 76 1.64 4.73 -17.49
N ARG A 77 0.88 5.80 -17.32
CA ARG A 77 1.46 7.14 -17.36
C ARG A 77 2.23 7.46 -16.11
N ARG A 78 1.86 6.86 -15.01
CA ARG A 78 2.53 7.03 -13.74
C ARG A 78 2.50 5.71 -13.00
N GLN A 79 3.47 5.55 -12.11
CA GLN A 79 3.49 4.40 -11.22
C GLN A 79 3.04 4.87 -9.84
N PRO A 80 2.33 4.04 -9.09
CA PRO A 80 2.01 4.39 -7.72
C PRO A 80 3.30 4.61 -6.93
N GLU A 81 3.28 5.63 -6.08
CA GLU A 81 4.42 5.87 -5.22
C GLU A 81 4.48 4.83 -4.12
N GLY A 82 5.59 4.83 -3.38
CA GLY A 82 5.82 3.81 -2.38
C GLY A 82 4.65 3.56 -1.45
N PRO A 83 4.16 4.59 -0.75
CA PRO A 83 3.03 4.37 0.15
C PRO A 83 1.77 3.88 -0.57
N ALA A 84 1.53 4.37 -1.77
CA ALA A 84 0.38 3.91 -2.54
C ALA A 84 0.55 2.45 -2.94
N ARG A 85 1.77 2.04 -3.29
CA ARG A 85 2.02 0.64 -3.62
C ARG A 85 1.75 -0.26 -2.41
N VAL A 86 2.18 0.17 -1.24
CA VAL A 86 1.93 -0.59 -0.02
C VAL A 86 0.43 -0.73 0.22
N LEU A 87 -0.30 0.37 0.09
CA LEU A 87 -1.74 0.32 0.28
C LEU A 87 -2.40 -0.60 -0.74
N LEU A 88 -1.98 -0.52 -1.99
CA LEU A 88 -2.54 -1.38 -3.02
C LEU A 88 -2.26 -2.84 -2.74
N LEU A 89 -1.08 -3.15 -2.22
CA LEU A 89 -0.76 -4.51 -1.82
C LEU A 89 -1.68 -4.99 -0.70
N VAL A 90 -1.93 -4.14 0.28
CA VAL A 90 -2.81 -4.50 1.38
C VAL A 90 -4.24 -4.68 0.88
N ILE A 91 -4.69 -3.80 0.00
CA ILE A 91 -6.01 -3.93 -0.60
C ILE A 91 -6.12 -5.26 -1.35
N ASN A 92 -5.06 -5.61 -2.07
CA ASN A 92 -5.09 -6.85 -2.84
C ASN A 92 -5.25 -8.08 -1.94
N LYS A 93 -4.65 -8.04 -0.78
CA LYS A 93 -4.66 -9.20 0.12
C LYS A 93 -5.81 -9.15 1.13
N GLU A 94 -6.16 -7.97 1.58
CA GLU A 94 -7.15 -7.80 2.64
C GLU A 94 -8.11 -6.68 2.29
N PRO A 95 -8.84 -6.80 1.18
CA PRO A 95 -9.68 -5.68 0.74
C PRO A 95 -10.76 -5.31 1.75
N GLU A 96 -11.31 -6.29 2.43
CA GLU A 96 -12.40 -6.01 3.36
C GLU A 96 -11.89 -5.37 4.64
N ALA A 97 -10.70 -5.75 5.06
CA ALA A 97 -10.11 -5.13 6.24
C ALA A 97 -9.83 -3.65 6.00
N VAL A 98 -9.31 -3.34 4.83
CA VAL A 98 -9.05 -1.94 4.48
C VAL A 98 -10.36 -1.17 4.41
N GLN A 99 -11.37 -1.79 3.81
CA GLN A 99 -12.67 -1.14 3.69
C GLN A 99 -13.25 -0.85 5.06
N ARG A 100 -13.17 -1.80 5.99
CA ARG A 100 -13.64 -1.57 7.33
C ARG A 100 -12.86 -0.47 8.03
N ALA A 101 -11.56 -0.43 7.83
CA ALA A 101 -10.73 0.58 8.46
C ALA A 101 -11.09 1.98 7.97
N LEU A 102 -11.42 2.09 6.69
CA LEU A 102 -11.73 3.39 6.11
C LEU A 102 -13.18 3.81 6.33
N ALA A 103 -14.03 2.89 6.62
CA ALA A 103 -15.43 3.19 6.83
C ALA A 103 -15.68 3.91 8.15
N GLY A 104 -14.74 3.84 9.06
CA GLY A 104 -14.85 4.54 10.32
C GLY A 104 -15.60 3.75 11.34
#